data_2f139e3d23c4b15094e20558f86f9e90
#
_entry.id   2f139e3d23c4b15094e20558f86f9e90
#
_cell.length_a   1.000
_cell.length_b   1.000
_cell.length_c   1.000
_cell.angle_alpha   90.00
_cell.angle_beta   90.00
_cell.angle_gamma   90.00
#
_symmetry.space_group_name_H-M   'P 1'
#
loop_
_entity.id
_entity.type
_entity.pdbx_description
1 polymer ?
#
loop_
_entity_poly.entity_id
_entity_poly.type
_entity_poly.pdbx_seq_one_letter_code
_entity_poly.pdbx_strand_id
1 'polypeptide(L)'
;MASEPVIAKDTVSLAITGSEAIQQPVCTFASGGANMANSPSYSGSGTSWTASILVADGDTNGDVTFSCTFEDVAGNAGAAADTTADTGDIEVENTHPTVSAFSFNDVAMKTGDTPTLTLTFSEAVVGFASGDDVTCPNGALATMSSANGGVTWTGTFTPTANTEDDTNVCSLGTSYTDANGNSGPSSDTANYAVETQAPSVNSITMSDTALKTGDTSTLTIVFSETVAGFASADDVTCPSGSLGAMSLQSGTTWTGTFTPTGNTDDDSNTCTVATSYTDSAGNAGTGATSANYDVDTVAPTVSSISLSDTDIISGDTPTLTIEFSTAASGFASADDVTCPNGALSTMTSSDSGVTWTGTFTPSGSTTDTSNTCDVGTGYTDDAGNTGGTGQSANYKVDTVAPTVSS
;
A
#
# COMPACT_ATOMS: atom_id res chain seq x y z
N MET A 1 -37.80 49.48 -17.01
CA MET A 1 -37.05 48.25 -16.86
C MET A 1 -35.61 48.69 -16.59
N ALA A 2 -34.98 48.25 -15.51
CA ALA A 2 -33.58 48.55 -15.29
C ALA A 2 -32.81 47.95 -16.48
N SER A 3 -31.91 48.71 -17.09
CA SER A 3 -30.97 48.15 -18.07
C SER A 3 -30.05 47.17 -17.37
N GLU A 4 -29.64 46.11 -18.04
CA GLU A 4 -28.57 45.29 -17.52
C GLU A 4 -27.28 46.11 -17.44
N PRO A 5 -26.46 45.94 -16.40
CA PRO A 5 -25.17 46.64 -16.33
C PRO A 5 -24.27 46.24 -17.49
N VAL A 6 -23.39 47.17 -17.89
CA VAL A 6 -22.39 46.95 -18.93
C VAL A 6 -21.04 46.60 -18.28
N ILE A 7 -20.32 45.70 -18.90
CA ILE A 7 -18.98 45.21 -18.45
C ILE A 7 -17.90 45.63 -19.46
N ALA A 8 -16.65 45.36 -19.14
CA ALA A 8 -15.54 45.57 -20.06
C ALA A 8 -15.77 44.91 -21.43
N LYS A 9 -15.44 45.62 -22.48
CA LYS A 9 -15.71 45.34 -23.92
C LYS A 9 -17.12 45.57 -24.41
N ASP A 10 -18.07 45.92 -23.55
CA ASP A 10 -19.37 46.43 -23.98
C ASP A 10 -19.23 47.84 -24.52
N THR A 11 -20.20 48.24 -25.36
CA THR A 11 -20.22 49.58 -25.95
C THR A 11 -21.44 50.34 -25.47
N VAL A 12 -21.19 51.46 -24.80
CA VAL A 12 -22.21 52.42 -24.46
C VAL A 12 -22.37 53.37 -25.65
N SER A 13 -23.60 53.57 -26.10
CA SER A 13 -23.91 54.42 -27.25
C SER A 13 -24.93 55.47 -26.90
N LEU A 14 -24.61 56.73 -27.21
CA LEU A 14 -25.47 57.93 -27.05
C LEU A 14 -25.91 58.40 -28.40
N ALA A 15 -27.23 58.41 -28.64
CA ALA A 15 -27.82 59.01 -29.83
C ALA A 15 -28.04 60.52 -29.59
N ILE A 16 -27.59 61.36 -30.51
CA ILE A 16 -27.65 62.82 -30.43
C ILE A 16 -28.43 63.30 -31.63
N THR A 17 -29.50 64.06 -31.35
CA THR A 17 -30.35 64.74 -32.43
C THR A 17 -30.32 66.21 -32.23
N GLY A 18 -29.78 66.93 -33.20
CA GLY A 18 -29.82 68.41 -33.26
C GLY A 18 -31.11 68.90 -33.84
N SER A 19 -31.52 70.07 -33.43
CA SER A 19 -32.67 70.84 -34.05
C SER A 19 -32.36 71.30 -35.48
N GLU A 20 -31.09 71.40 -35.81
CA GLU A 20 -30.56 71.73 -37.13
C GLU A 20 -29.24 70.90 -37.36
N ALA A 21 -28.64 71.01 -38.55
CA ALA A 21 -27.38 70.35 -38.85
C ALA A 21 -26.24 70.84 -37.94
N ILE A 22 -25.56 69.91 -37.25
CA ILE A 22 -24.44 70.23 -36.38
C ILE A 22 -23.14 69.63 -36.92
N GLN A 23 -22.00 70.14 -36.50
CA GLN A 23 -20.69 69.55 -36.70
C GLN A 23 -20.59 68.31 -35.81
N GLN A 24 -19.55 67.51 -35.97
CA GLN A 24 -19.32 66.34 -35.10
C GLN A 24 -19.26 66.79 -33.63
N PRO A 25 -20.12 66.24 -32.76
CA PRO A 25 -20.10 66.57 -31.34
C PRO A 25 -18.82 66.11 -30.69
N VAL A 26 -18.45 66.73 -29.57
CA VAL A 26 -17.34 66.26 -28.71
C VAL A 26 -17.93 65.86 -27.34
N CYS A 27 -17.91 64.61 -27.05
CA CYS A 27 -18.45 64.02 -25.80
C CYS A 27 -17.38 63.50 -24.88
N THR A 28 -17.59 63.63 -23.59
CA THR A 28 -16.89 62.96 -22.54
C THR A 28 -17.83 61.98 -21.82
N PHE A 29 -17.38 60.84 -21.51
CA PHE A 29 -18.13 59.85 -20.74
C PHE A 29 -17.42 59.60 -19.42
N ALA A 30 -18.21 59.40 -18.36
CA ALA A 30 -17.70 59.04 -17.04
C ALA A 30 -18.55 57.90 -16.47
N SER A 31 -17.96 57.06 -15.65
CA SER A 31 -18.64 56.00 -14.86
C SER A 31 -18.25 56.13 -13.40
N GLY A 32 -19.19 55.97 -12.48
CA GLY A 32 -18.93 56.11 -11.04
C GLY A 32 -18.27 57.45 -10.65
N GLY A 33 -18.47 58.51 -11.46
CA GLY A 33 -17.89 59.84 -11.24
C GLY A 33 -16.45 60.03 -11.76
N ALA A 34 -15.84 59.04 -12.42
CA ALA A 34 -14.50 59.12 -13.04
C ALA A 34 -14.62 59.06 -14.58
N ASN A 35 -13.76 59.78 -15.32
CA ASN A 35 -13.75 59.69 -16.78
C ASN A 35 -13.40 58.23 -17.21
N MET A 36 -14.13 57.73 -18.22
CA MET A 36 -13.86 56.43 -18.82
C MET A 36 -12.54 56.48 -19.59
N ALA A 37 -11.82 55.35 -19.57
CA ALA A 37 -10.46 55.27 -20.06
C ALA A 37 -10.34 55.37 -21.59
N ASN A 38 -11.33 54.88 -22.32
CA ASN A 38 -11.34 54.91 -23.78
C ASN A 38 -11.81 56.25 -24.32
N SER A 39 -11.47 56.58 -25.56
CA SER A 39 -11.98 57.71 -26.27
C SER A 39 -13.26 57.35 -27.04
N PRO A 40 -14.28 58.21 -27.06
CA PRO A 40 -15.49 57.95 -27.85
C PRO A 40 -15.22 57.98 -29.35
N SER A 41 -15.92 57.13 -30.06
CA SER A 41 -16.01 57.13 -31.52
C SER A 41 -17.33 57.73 -31.96
N TYR A 42 -17.37 58.32 -33.16
CA TYR A 42 -18.54 59.01 -33.64
C TYR A 42 -18.98 58.53 -35.04
N SER A 43 -20.29 58.42 -35.23
CA SER A 43 -20.88 58.13 -36.52
C SER A 43 -22.11 58.97 -36.71
N GLY A 44 -22.45 59.32 -37.96
CA GLY A 44 -23.59 60.15 -38.29
C GLY A 44 -23.25 61.42 -39.12
N SER A 45 -24.21 62.22 -39.38
CA SER A 45 -24.07 63.52 -40.11
C SER A 45 -25.30 64.34 -39.97
N GLY A 46 -25.20 65.66 -40.25
CA GLY A 46 -26.35 66.57 -40.24
C GLY A 46 -26.96 66.68 -38.85
N THR A 47 -28.22 66.35 -38.71
CA THR A 47 -28.96 66.43 -37.43
C THR A 47 -28.84 65.19 -36.57
N SER A 48 -28.24 64.09 -37.04
CA SER A 48 -28.22 62.82 -36.32
C SER A 48 -26.80 62.29 -36.17
N TRP A 49 -26.37 62.15 -34.94
CA TRP A 49 -25.07 61.65 -34.57
C TRP A 49 -25.20 60.52 -33.50
N THR A 50 -24.24 59.62 -33.46
CA THR A 50 -24.07 58.65 -32.38
C THR A 50 -22.63 58.77 -31.86
N ALA A 51 -22.49 58.95 -30.54
CA ALA A 51 -21.22 58.82 -29.82
C ALA A 51 -21.20 57.47 -29.12
N SER A 52 -20.19 56.69 -29.35
CA SER A 52 -20.04 55.36 -28.75
C SER A 52 -18.71 55.22 -28.03
N ILE A 53 -18.71 54.68 -26.83
CA ILE A 53 -17.52 54.42 -26.04
C ILE A 53 -17.46 52.94 -25.64
N LEU A 54 -16.30 52.34 -25.77
CA LEU A 54 -16.03 50.98 -25.31
C LEU A 54 -15.67 51.02 -23.82
N VAL A 55 -16.34 50.22 -23.00
CA VAL A 55 -16.01 50.06 -21.57
C VAL A 55 -14.69 49.33 -21.42
N ALA A 56 -13.79 49.87 -20.62
CA ALA A 56 -12.50 49.28 -20.29
C ALA A 56 -12.53 48.56 -18.91
N ASP A 57 -11.70 47.54 -18.71
CA ASP A 57 -11.57 46.81 -17.41
C ASP A 57 -11.28 47.76 -16.23
N GLY A 58 -10.67 48.91 -16.48
CA GLY A 58 -10.32 49.89 -15.45
C GLY A 58 -11.35 50.99 -15.22
N ASP A 59 -12.48 50.95 -15.91
CA ASP A 59 -13.53 51.95 -15.71
C ASP A 59 -14.21 51.71 -14.35
N THR A 60 -14.50 52.80 -13.66
CA THR A 60 -15.07 52.78 -12.30
C THR A 60 -16.52 52.29 -12.31
N ASN A 61 -16.89 51.41 -11.42
CA ASN A 61 -18.25 50.92 -11.26
C ASN A 61 -19.19 52.09 -10.90
N GLY A 62 -20.39 52.06 -11.46
CA GLY A 62 -21.45 53.01 -11.20
C GLY A 62 -22.05 53.62 -12.46
N ASP A 63 -22.96 54.56 -12.28
CA ASP A 63 -23.74 55.16 -13.34
C ASP A 63 -22.88 55.81 -14.42
N VAL A 64 -23.23 55.57 -15.68
CA VAL A 64 -22.60 56.21 -16.83
C VAL A 64 -23.22 57.57 -17.03
N THR A 65 -22.38 58.57 -16.96
CA THR A 65 -22.75 60.00 -17.25
C THR A 65 -21.98 60.50 -18.46
N PHE A 66 -22.49 61.53 -19.11
CA PHE A 66 -21.82 62.09 -20.24
C PHE A 66 -21.97 63.63 -20.24
N SER A 67 -21.10 64.30 -20.98
CA SER A 67 -21.20 65.70 -21.32
C SER A 67 -20.77 65.91 -22.78
N CYS A 68 -21.63 66.46 -23.60
CA CYS A 68 -21.38 66.73 -25.04
C CYS A 68 -21.44 68.23 -25.36
N THR A 69 -20.44 68.70 -26.07
CA THR A 69 -20.46 70.02 -26.69
C THR A 69 -20.62 69.88 -28.20
N PHE A 70 -21.28 70.84 -28.83
CA PHE A 70 -21.52 70.84 -30.28
C PHE A 70 -21.64 72.22 -30.81
N GLU A 71 -21.41 72.39 -32.11
CA GLU A 71 -21.58 73.65 -32.86
C GLU A 71 -22.45 73.39 -34.10
N ASP A 72 -23.19 74.39 -34.56
CA ASP A 72 -23.82 74.31 -35.86
C ASP A 72 -22.80 74.36 -37.02
N VAL A 73 -23.22 74.19 -38.26
CA VAL A 73 -22.32 74.18 -39.41
C VAL A 73 -21.64 75.55 -39.60
N ALA A 74 -22.23 76.67 -39.09
CA ALA A 74 -21.67 78.03 -39.12
C ALA A 74 -20.68 78.32 -37.98
N GLY A 75 -20.51 77.40 -36.97
CA GLY A 75 -19.60 77.56 -35.84
C GLY A 75 -20.24 78.21 -34.61
N ASN A 76 -21.55 78.29 -34.51
CA ASN A 76 -22.20 78.77 -33.30
C ASN A 76 -22.31 77.63 -32.28
N ALA A 77 -21.83 77.89 -31.09
CA ALA A 77 -21.86 76.89 -30.03
C ALA A 77 -23.25 76.68 -29.45
N GLY A 78 -23.69 75.41 -29.33
CA GLY A 78 -24.92 75.05 -28.62
C GLY A 78 -24.67 74.93 -27.11
N ALA A 79 -25.76 74.91 -26.33
CA ALA A 79 -25.66 74.60 -24.91
C ALA A 79 -25.16 73.12 -24.73
N ALA A 80 -24.26 72.87 -23.79
CA ALA A 80 -23.79 71.50 -23.50
C ALA A 80 -24.98 70.63 -23.12
N ALA A 81 -24.96 69.35 -23.61
CA ALA A 81 -25.96 68.34 -23.27
C ALA A 81 -25.33 67.36 -22.30
N ASP A 82 -25.93 67.17 -21.12
CA ASP A 82 -25.50 66.28 -20.03
C ASP A 82 -26.61 65.37 -19.47
N THR A 83 -27.80 65.43 -20.13
CA THR A 83 -28.94 64.58 -19.74
C THR A 83 -29.58 63.99 -21.01
N THR A 84 -30.12 62.76 -20.86
CA THR A 84 -30.85 62.05 -21.91
C THR A 84 -32.35 62.34 -21.80
N ALA A 85 -33.09 62.21 -22.91
CA ALA A 85 -34.54 62.17 -22.92
C ALA A 85 -35.06 60.79 -22.45
N ASP A 86 -34.22 59.81 -22.43
CA ASP A 86 -34.48 58.46 -21.90
C ASP A 86 -34.01 58.42 -20.45
N THR A 87 -34.83 57.84 -19.56
CA THR A 87 -34.56 57.71 -18.10
C THR A 87 -33.94 56.38 -17.72
N GLY A 88 -33.39 55.66 -18.67
CA GLY A 88 -32.66 54.42 -18.40
C GLY A 88 -31.24 54.72 -17.91
N ASP A 89 -30.94 54.44 -16.66
CA ASP A 89 -29.58 54.47 -16.12
C ASP A 89 -28.78 53.30 -16.66
N ILE A 90 -27.62 53.55 -17.28
CA ILE A 90 -26.63 52.56 -17.65
C ILE A 90 -25.58 52.55 -16.54
N GLU A 91 -25.25 51.40 -15.99
CA GLU A 91 -24.28 51.26 -14.94
C GLU A 91 -23.10 50.38 -15.44
N VAL A 92 -21.88 50.80 -15.17
CA VAL A 92 -20.70 49.96 -15.35
C VAL A 92 -20.53 49.06 -14.11
N GLU A 93 -20.35 47.76 -14.33
CA GLU A 93 -20.02 46.79 -13.31
C GLU A 93 -18.86 45.92 -13.80
N ASN A 94 -17.66 46.23 -13.37
CA ASN A 94 -16.38 45.59 -13.73
C ASN A 94 -15.73 44.88 -12.51
N THR A 95 -16.52 44.56 -11.48
CA THR A 95 -15.99 43.78 -10.34
C THR A 95 -15.89 42.32 -10.72
N HIS A 96 -14.66 41.82 -10.90
CA HIS A 96 -14.44 40.44 -11.18
C HIS A 96 -14.55 39.57 -9.89
N PRO A 97 -15.13 38.38 -9.96
CA PRO A 97 -15.08 37.45 -8.83
C PRO A 97 -13.63 37.09 -8.52
N THR A 98 -13.30 36.91 -7.24
CA THR A 98 -11.99 36.45 -6.78
C THR A 98 -12.12 35.14 -6.03
N VAL A 99 -11.03 34.36 -5.98
CA VAL A 99 -10.98 33.12 -5.20
C VAL A 99 -10.48 33.44 -3.79
N SER A 100 -11.33 33.23 -2.79
CA SER A 100 -11.01 33.45 -1.37
C SER A 100 -10.52 32.18 -0.65
N ALA A 101 -10.89 30.97 -1.14
CA ALA A 101 -10.39 29.71 -0.67
C ALA A 101 -10.45 28.66 -1.78
N PHE A 102 -9.39 27.85 -1.91
CA PHE A 102 -9.34 26.68 -2.78
C PHE A 102 -8.44 25.64 -2.12
N SER A 103 -9.03 24.68 -1.40
CA SER A 103 -8.27 23.75 -0.57
C SER A 103 -9.01 22.47 -0.26
N PHE A 104 -8.25 21.42 0.04
CA PHE A 104 -8.74 20.20 0.66
C PHE A 104 -8.77 20.32 2.19
N ASN A 105 -9.67 19.59 2.82
CA ASN A 105 -9.70 19.42 4.28
C ASN A 105 -8.68 18.38 4.77
N ASP A 106 -8.12 17.55 3.88
CA ASP A 106 -7.02 16.62 4.12
C ASP A 106 -6.09 16.64 2.92
N VAL A 107 -4.78 16.79 3.15
CA VAL A 107 -3.75 16.93 2.12
C VAL A 107 -2.74 15.77 2.12
N ALA A 108 -2.92 14.77 2.98
CA ALA A 108 -2.11 13.54 3.06
C ALA A 108 -3.02 12.33 2.88
N MET A 109 -3.34 12.03 1.64
CA MET A 109 -4.41 11.10 1.26
C MET A 109 -3.90 9.68 1.10
N LYS A 110 -4.56 8.74 1.76
CA LYS A 110 -4.29 7.29 1.67
C LYS A 110 -5.47 6.50 1.12
N THR A 111 -5.31 5.19 1.03
CA THR A 111 -6.38 4.28 0.60
C THR A 111 -7.62 4.41 1.48
N GLY A 112 -8.76 4.66 0.83
CA GLY A 112 -10.08 4.78 1.47
C GLY A 112 -10.44 6.18 1.95
N ASP A 113 -9.54 7.15 1.87
CA ASP A 113 -9.84 8.54 2.18
C ASP A 113 -10.77 9.14 1.13
N THR A 114 -11.60 10.07 1.57
CA THR A 114 -12.55 10.80 0.73
C THR A 114 -12.57 12.29 1.11
N PRO A 115 -11.44 13.00 0.93
CA PRO A 115 -11.36 14.40 1.32
C PRO A 115 -12.34 15.27 0.53
N THR A 116 -12.73 16.38 1.15
CA THR A 116 -13.59 17.38 0.52
C THR A 116 -12.75 18.52 -0.02
N LEU A 117 -12.87 18.80 -1.32
CA LEU A 117 -12.38 20.00 -1.95
C LEU A 117 -13.40 21.13 -1.75
N THR A 118 -12.95 22.27 -1.26
CA THR A 118 -13.74 23.48 -1.07
C THR A 118 -13.18 24.60 -1.93
N LEU A 119 -14.05 25.22 -2.71
CA LEU A 119 -13.75 26.41 -3.51
C LEU A 119 -14.73 27.51 -3.11
N THR A 120 -14.22 28.68 -2.70
CA THR A 120 -15.03 29.81 -2.28
C THR A 120 -14.64 31.05 -3.07
N PHE A 121 -15.62 31.70 -3.67
CA PHE A 121 -15.49 32.94 -4.40
C PHE A 121 -15.89 34.13 -3.53
N SER A 122 -15.51 35.34 -3.95
CA SER A 122 -15.93 36.59 -3.29
C SER A 122 -17.42 36.85 -3.44
N GLU A 123 -18.03 36.31 -4.49
CA GLU A 123 -19.43 36.49 -4.88
C GLU A 123 -19.97 35.26 -5.60
N ALA A 124 -21.24 35.27 -5.97
CA ALA A 124 -21.88 34.21 -6.73
C ALA A 124 -21.36 34.17 -8.18
N VAL A 125 -20.93 32.96 -8.60
CA VAL A 125 -20.49 32.74 -9.98
C VAL A 125 -21.50 31.92 -10.77
N VAL A 126 -21.53 32.16 -12.09
CA VAL A 126 -22.34 31.44 -13.08
C VAL A 126 -21.44 30.75 -14.10
N GLY A 127 -21.95 29.70 -14.74
CA GLY A 127 -21.19 28.95 -15.73
C GLY A 127 -20.11 28.00 -15.14
N PHE A 128 -19.85 28.07 -13.86
CA PHE A 128 -18.88 27.12 -13.20
C PHE A 128 -19.41 25.70 -13.28
N ALA A 129 -18.55 24.79 -13.79
CA ALA A 129 -18.79 23.37 -13.86
C ALA A 129 -17.50 22.63 -13.48
N SER A 130 -17.48 21.95 -12.33
CA SER A 130 -16.25 21.33 -11.79
C SER A 130 -15.60 20.32 -12.74
N GLY A 131 -16.36 19.68 -13.62
CA GLY A 131 -15.83 18.75 -14.62
C GLY A 131 -15.04 19.41 -15.74
N ASP A 132 -15.29 20.69 -16.01
CA ASP A 132 -14.66 21.46 -17.07
C ASP A 132 -13.63 22.47 -16.51
N ASP A 133 -13.92 23.01 -15.31
CA ASP A 133 -13.16 24.10 -14.72
C ASP A 133 -12.11 23.66 -13.70
N VAL A 134 -12.26 22.47 -13.10
CA VAL A 134 -11.32 21.99 -12.07
C VAL A 134 -10.64 20.71 -12.52
N THR A 135 -9.32 20.73 -12.52
CA THR A 135 -8.48 19.56 -12.80
C THR A 135 -7.66 19.21 -11.58
N CYS A 136 -7.81 17.97 -11.08
CA CYS A 136 -7.04 17.43 -9.95
C CYS A 136 -6.33 16.14 -10.39
N PRO A 137 -4.99 16.05 -10.33
CA PRO A 137 -4.26 14.82 -10.63
C PRO A 137 -4.45 13.77 -9.54
N ASN A 138 -4.15 12.51 -9.91
CA ASN A 138 -4.09 11.35 -9.01
C ASN A 138 -5.37 11.07 -8.21
N GLY A 139 -6.53 11.40 -8.79
CA GLY A 139 -7.82 11.04 -8.20
C GLY A 139 -8.99 11.52 -9.05
N ALA A 140 -10.18 11.23 -8.59
CA ALA A 140 -11.44 11.62 -9.21
C ALA A 140 -12.19 12.61 -8.30
N LEU A 141 -12.44 13.82 -8.82
CA LEU A 141 -13.30 14.80 -8.17
C LEU A 141 -14.75 14.56 -8.58
N ALA A 142 -15.61 14.32 -7.61
CA ALA A 142 -17.06 14.29 -7.85
C ALA A 142 -17.57 15.69 -8.23
N THR A 143 -18.68 15.73 -8.98
CA THR A 143 -19.32 17.01 -9.34
C THR A 143 -19.53 17.88 -8.10
N MET A 144 -18.94 19.06 -8.10
CA MET A 144 -19.09 20.01 -7.00
C MET A 144 -20.50 20.62 -6.99
N SER A 145 -20.98 20.95 -5.82
CA SER A 145 -22.28 21.59 -5.60
C SER A 145 -22.15 22.78 -4.67
N SER A 146 -23.05 23.77 -4.85
CA SER A 146 -23.14 24.94 -3.99
C SER A 146 -24.46 24.95 -3.25
N ALA A 147 -24.42 25.18 -1.93
CA ALA A 147 -25.60 25.35 -1.08
C ALA A 147 -25.94 26.82 -0.81
N ASN A 148 -25.10 27.78 -1.24
CA ASN A 148 -25.22 29.21 -0.96
C ASN A 148 -25.25 30.08 -2.25
N GLY A 149 -25.86 29.55 -3.30
CA GLY A 149 -26.15 30.32 -4.52
C GLY A 149 -24.94 30.59 -5.41
N GLY A 150 -23.90 29.72 -5.38
CA GLY A 150 -22.75 29.84 -6.27
C GLY A 150 -21.51 30.50 -5.64
N VAL A 151 -21.55 30.85 -4.35
CA VAL A 151 -20.40 31.45 -3.64
C VAL A 151 -19.42 30.40 -3.17
N THR A 152 -19.89 29.32 -2.52
CA THR A 152 -19.04 28.24 -2.04
C THR A 152 -19.44 26.93 -2.69
N TRP A 153 -18.48 26.22 -3.24
CA TRP A 153 -18.63 24.93 -3.91
C TRP A 153 -17.84 23.86 -3.18
N THR A 154 -18.44 22.69 -3.03
CA THR A 154 -17.78 21.53 -2.39
C THR A 154 -17.97 20.28 -3.22
N GLY A 155 -16.93 19.44 -3.26
CA GLY A 155 -16.94 18.15 -3.93
C GLY A 155 -16.06 17.16 -3.21
N THR A 156 -16.44 15.88 -3.24
CA THR A 156 -15.64 14.78 -2.70
C THR A 156 -14.57 14.39 -3.71
N PHE A 157 -13.35 14.23 -3.26
CA PHE A 157 -12.26 13.70 -4.06
C PHE A 157 -11.97 12.26 -3.62
N THR A 158 -11.73 11.37 -4.58
CA THR A 158 -11.35 9.97 -4.32
C THR A 158 -9.97 9.76 -4.92
N PRO A 159 -8.93 9.52 -4.10
CA PRO A 159 -7.59 9.24 -4.58
C PRO A 159 -7.53 8.00 -5.47
N THR A 160 -6.66 8.02 -6.49
CA THR A 160 -6.39 6.86 -7.34
C THR A 160 -5.65 5.79 -6.56
N ALA A 161 -6.08 4.55 -6.65
CA ALA A 161 -5.42 3.42 -5.98
C ALA A 161 -4.02 3.13 -6.56
N ASN A 162 -3.14 2.56 -5.74
CA ASN A 162 -1.75 2.21 -6.08
C ASN A 162 -0.96 3.40 -6.66
N THR A 163 -1.10 4.54 -6.04
CA THR A 163 -0.42 5.78 -6.41
C THR A 163 0.46 6.24 -5.26
N GLU A 164 1.67 6.67 -5.59
CA GLU A 164 2.62 7.32 -4.70
C GLU A 164 3.11 8.60 -5.38
N ASP A 165 2.59 9.75 -4.97
CA ASP A 165 2.94 11.07 -5.51
C ASP A 165 2.76 12.15 -4.44
N ASP A 166 3.88 12.77 -4.07
CA ASP A 166 3.94 13.80 -3.03
C ASP A 166 3.60 15.20 -3.53
N THR A 167 3.44 15.38 -4.86
CA THR A 167 3.38 16.71 -5.46
C THR A 167 2.20 16.88 -6.41
N ASN A 168 1.05 17.22 -5.86
CA ASN A 168 -0.17 17.42 -6.63
C ASN A 168 -0.81 18.76 -6.29
N VAL A 169 -1.38 19.42 -7.30
CA VAL A 169 -2.21 20.60 -7.14
C VAL A 169 -3.47 20.45 -7.99
N CYS A 170 -4.61 20.88 -7.46
CA CYS A 170 -5.78 21.09 -8.31
C CYS A 170 -5.72 22.51 -8.91
N SER A 171 -6.02 22.62 -10.18
CA SER A 171 -6.06 23.89 -10.91
C SER A 171 -7.47 24.25 -11.29
N LEU A 172 -7.85 25.53 -11.06
CA LEU A 172 -9.09 26.14 -11.49
C LEU A 172 -8.87 26.92 -12.79
N GLY A 173 -9.69 26.65 -13.78
CA GLY A 173 -9.74 27.42 -15.05
C GLY A 173 -10.44 28.76 -14.92
N THR A 174 -10.69 29.42 -16.05
CA THR A 174 -11.26 30.80 -16.13
C THR A 174 -12.57 30.88 -16.92
N SER A 175 -13.27 29.75 -17.15
CA SER A 175 -14.45 29.69 -17.99
C SER A 175 -15.76 30.07 -17.28
N TYR A 176 -15.69 30.51 -16.03
CA TYR A 176 -16.80 30.98 -15.22
C TYR A 176 -16.80 32.51 -15.12
N THR A 177 -17.95 33.09 -14.83
CA THR A 177 -18.15 34.57 -14.69
C THR A 177 -18.99 34.84 -13.44
N ASP A 178 -19.08 36.14 -13.06
CA ASP A 178 -20.16 36.60 -12.21
C ASP A 178 -21.50 36.65 -12.96
N ALA A 179 -22.54 37.20 -12.33
CA ALA A 179 -23.87 37.34 -12.93
C ALA A 179 -23.91 38.40 -14.06
N ASN A 180 -22.95 39.33 -14.10
CA ASN A 180 -22.86 40.40 -15.09
C ASN A 180 -21.96 39.98 -16.28
N GLY A 181 -21.16 38.90 -16.17
CA GLY A 181 -20.33 38.40 -17.24
C GLY A 181 -18.83 38.66 -17.05
N ASN A 182 -18.42 39.26 -15.92
CA ASN A 182 -16.99 39.45 -15.62
C ASN A 182 -16.33 38.11 -15.33
N SER A 183 -15.28 37.79 -16.07
CA SER A 183 -14.57 36.51 -15.95
C SER A 183 -13.82 36.37 -14.62
N GLY A 184 -13.87 35.19 -14.00
CA GLY A 184 -13.08 34.88 -12.82
C GLY A 184 -11.63 34.51 -13.15
N PRO A 185 -10.72 34.60 -12.16
CA PRO A 185 -9.32 34.24 -12.30
C PRO A 185 -9.09 32.72 -12.23
N SER A 186 -7.95 32.24 -12.75
CA SER A 186 -7.43 30.94 -12.41
C SER A 186 -6.87 30.93 -10.99
N SER A 187 -6.82 29.75 -10.38
CA SER A 187 -6.24 29.54 -9.05
C SER A 187 -5.80 28.09 -8.88
N ASP A 188 -4.81 27.86 -8.02
CA ASP A 188 -4.33 26.54 -7.68
C ASP A 188 -4.52 26.29 -6.17
N THR A 189 -4.71 25.00 -5.78
CA THR A 189 -4.65 24.59 -4.38
C THR A 189 -3.23 24.66 -3.85
N ALA A 190 -3.07 24.56 -2.53
CA ALA A 190 -1.83 24.11 -1.95
C ALA A 190 -1.52 22.66 -2.40
N ASN A 191 -0.27 22.24 -2.28
CA ASN A 191 0.14 20.85 -2.56
C ASN A 191 -0.63 19.86 -1.69
N TYR A 192 -0.98 18.70 -2.27
CA TYR A 192 -1.44 17.51 -1.56
C TYR A 192 -0.65 16.28 -2.00
N ALA A 193 -0.51 15.32 -1.11
CA ALA A 193 0.11 14.03 -1.39
C ALA A 193 -0.96 12.94 -1.54
N VAL A 194 -0.75 12.03 -2.47
CA VAL A 194 -1.55 10.81 -2.64
C VAL A 194 -0.60 9.63 -2.46
N GLU A 195 -0.76 8.91 -1.36
CA GLU A 195 -0.04 7.69 -1.06
C GLU A 195 -1.07 6.58 -0.73
N THR A 196 -1.38 5.78 -1.75
CA THR A 196 -2.37 4.71 -1.70
C THR A 196 -1.78 3.35 -2.05
N GLN A 197 -0.46 3.26 -2.19
CA GLN A 197 0.24 2.02 -2.45
C GLN A 197 0.42 1.25 -1.14
N ALA A 198 -0.17 0.06 -1.05
CA ALA A 198 -0.02 -0.78 0.12
C ALA A 198 1.36 -1.46 0.14
N PRO A 199 2.02 -1.56 1.29
CA PRO A 199 3.26 -2.32 1.42
C PRO A 199 3.00 -3.81 1.18
N SER A 200 3.90 -4.47 0.47
CA SER A 200 3.82 -5.88 0.13
C SER A 200 5.06 -6.64 0.59
N VAL A 201 4.93 -7.96 0.71
CA VAL A 201 6.04 -8.85 1.02
C VAL A 201 6.70 -9.28 -0.28
N ASN A 202 7.96 -8.91 -0.50
CA ASN A 202 8.75 -9.30 -1.66
C ASN A 202 9.28 -10.74 -1.54
N SER A 203 9.68 -11.17 -0.33
CA SER A 203 10.14 -12.53 -0.09
C SER A 203 10.03 -12.94 1.38
N ILE A 204 9.80 -14.24 1.59
CA ILE A 204 9.90 -14.92 2.88
C ILE A 204 10.80 -16.13 2.67
N THR A 205 11.95 -16.18 3.37
CA THR A 205 12.94 -17.26 3.20
C THR A 205 13.43 -17.75 4.53
N MET A 206 13.71 -19.04 4.61
CA MET A 206 14.41 -19.70 5.72
C MET A 206 15.82 -20.06 5.29
N SER A 207 16.79 -19.94 6.19
CA SER A 207 18.19 -20.31 5.94
C SER A 207 18.41 -21.82 5.88
N ASP A 208 17.52 -22.57 6.54
CA ASP A 208 17.46 -24.02 6.53
C ASP A 208 15.99 -24.44 6.43
N THR A 209 15.67 -25.35 5.54
CA THR A 209 14.31 -25.82 5.25
C THR A 209 14.11 -27.31 5.57
N ALA A 210 15.11 -27.99 6.14
CA ALA A 210 15.05 -29.39 6.59
C ALA A 210 15.57 -29.47 8.04
N LEU A 211 14.66 -29.25 8.98
CA LEU A 211 14.99 -28.99 10.38
C LEU A 211 14.83 -30.26 11.25
N LYS A 212 15.89 -30.62 11.96
CA LYS A 212 15.92 -31.72 12.92
C LYS A 212 16.14 -31.23 14.36
N THR A 213 16.22 -32.17 15.28
CA THR A 213 16.50 -31.88 16.69
C THR A 213 17.79 -31.09 16.88
N GLY A 214 17.66 -29.92 17.52
CA GLY A 214 18.78 -29.02 17.84
C GLY A 214 19.09 -27.98 16.75
N ASP A 215 18.46 -28.03 15.59
CA ASP A 215 18.63 -27.03 14.54
C ASP A 215 17.89 -25.76 14.88
N THR A 216 18.30 -24.67 14.22
CA THR A 216 17.61 -23.39 14.17
C THR A 216 17.74 -22.83 12.77
N SER A 217 16.69 -22.16 12.30
CA SER A 217 16.70 -21.49 11.00
C SER A 217 16.48 -19.98 11.17
N THR A 218 17.14 -19.19 10.34
CA THR A 218 16.85 -17.75 10.27
C THR A 218 15.74 -17.51 9.26
N LEU A 219 14.59 -17.05 9.75
CA LEU A 219 13.52 -16.53 8.90
C LEU A 219 13.86 -15.09 8.49
N THR A 220 13.86 -14.82 7.19
CA THR A 220 14.07 -13.49 6.62
C THR A 220 12.84 -13.08 5.83
N ILE A 221 12.29 -11.89 6.14
CA ILE A 221 11.18 -11.26 5.43
C ILE A 221 11.68 -9.95 4.82
N VAL A 222 11.44 -9.75 3.53
CA VAL A 222 11.76 -8.50 2.82
C VAL A 222 10.46 -7.88 2.32
N PHE A 223 10.18 -6.65 2.74
CA PHE A 223 9.04 -5.87 2.30
C PHE A 223 9.40 -5.00 1.09
N SER A 224 8.38 -4.53 0.36
CA SER A 224 8.54 -3.59 -0.75
C SER A 224 9.08 -2.23 -0.29
N GLU A 225 8.73 -1.84 0.92
CA GLU A 225 9.06 -0.56 1.56
C GLU A 225 9.20 -0.70 3.07
N THR A 226 9.46 0.39 3.78
CA THR A 226 9.49 0.40 5.24
C THR A 226 8.10 0.27 5.82
N VAL A 227 7.95 -0.65 6.78
CA VAL A 227 6.66 -0.93 7.42
C VAL A 227 6.63 -0.47 8.87
N ALA A 228 5.44 -0.11 9.33
CA ALA A 228 5.12 0.27 10.69
C ALA A 228 4.16 -0.76 11.33
N GLY A 229 4.24 -0.90 12.65
CA GLY A 229 3.36 -1.81 13.40
C GLY A 229 3.66 -3.30 13.22
N PHE A 230 4.63 -3.70 12.38
CA PHE A 230 4.99 -5.10 12.19
C PHE A 230 5.59 -5.69 13.47
N ALA A 231 5.01 -6.78 13.96
CA ALA A 231 5.47 -7.53 15.12
C ALA A 231 5.36 -9.04 14.88
N SER A 232 6.46 -9.78 14.99
CA SER A 232 6.50 -11.21 14.68
C SER A 232 5.49 -12.05 15.47
N ALA A 233 5.14 -11.63 16.69
CA ALA A 233 4.18 -12.36 17.52
C ALA A 233 2.73 -12.28 17.01
N ASP A 234 2.39 -11.19 16.33
CA ASP A 234 1.02 -10.91 15.87
C ASP A 234 0.88 -11.13 14.36
N ASP A 235 1.96 -10.86 13.61
CA ASP A 235 1.93 -10.81 12.15
C ASP A 235 2.50 -12.05 11.46
N VAL A 236 3.28 -12.88 12.15
CA VAL A 236 3.94 -14.05 11.55
C VAL A 236 3.56 -15.33 12.26
N THR A 237 3.06 -16.29 11.51
CA THR A 237 2.77 -17.64 12.00
C THR A 237 3.59 -18.65 11.23
N CYS A 238 4.41 -19.44 11.95
CA CYS A 238 5.16 -20.56 11.42
C CYS A 238 4.78 -21.81 12.23
N PRO A 239 4.14 -22.85 11.63
CA PRO A 239 3.78 -24.08 12.33
C PRO A 239 5.01 -24.92 12.68
N SER A 240 4.80 -25.95 13.50
CA SER A 240 5.79 -26.96 13.90
C SER A 240 7.06 -26.41 14.57
N GLY A 241 6.97 -25.19 15.16
CA GLY A 241 8.07 -24.55 15.87
C GLY A 241 7.68 -23.25 16.54
N SER A 242 8.69 -22.54 17.02
CA SER A 242 8.53 -21.21 17.61
C SER A 242 9.43 -20.19 16.92
N LEU A 243 8.85 -19.06 16.53
CA LEU A 243 9.57 -17.91 15.97
C LEU A 243 9.89 -16.92 17.09
N GLY A 244 11.16 -16.62 17.29
CA GLY A 244 11.62 -15.56 18.17
C GLY A 244 11.22 -14.18 17.63
N ALA A 245 11.33 -13.15 18.48
CA ALA A 245 11.05 -11.77 18.07
C ALA A 245 11.92 -11.39 16.87
N MET A 246 11.28 -10.93 15.79
CA MET A 246 11.99 -10.43 14.61
C MET A 246 12.54 -9.04 14.85
N SER A 247 13.67 -8.73 14.24
CA SER A 247 14.32 -7.43 14.30
C SER A 247 14.59 -6.88 12.90
N LEU A 248 14.43 -5.58 12.76
CA LEU A 248 14.79 -4.86 11.53
C LEU A 248 16.31 -4.85 11.36
N GLN A 249 16.80 -5.40 10.25
CA GLN A 249 18.22 -5.43 9.90
C GLN A 249 18.64 -4.23 9.06
N SER A 250 17.86 -3.90 8.04
CA SER A 250 18.09 -2.76 7.17
C SER A 250 16.82 -2.38 6.43
N GLY A 251 16.40 -1.13 6.50
CA GLY A 251 15.30 -0.58 5.71
C GLY A 251 14.03 -1.45 5.70
N THR A 252 13.98 -2.40 4.78
CA THR A 252 12.81 -3.26 4.52
C THR A 252 12.99 -4.72 4.96
N THR A 253 14.17 -5.08 5.52
CA THR A 253 14.51 -6.49 5.83
C THR A 253 14.40 -6.79 7.31
N TRP A 254 13.61 -7.79 7.66
CA TRP A 254 13.42 -8.29 9.02
C TRP A 254 13.91 -9.73 9.14
N THR A 255 14.55 -10.05 10.28
CA THR A 255 15.01 -11.41 10.56
C THR A 255 14.62 -11.86 11.96
N GLY A 256 14.33 -13.15 12.09
CA GLY A 256 14.04 -13.83 13.36
C GLY A 256 14.56 -15.25 13.36
N THR A 257 14.80 -15.81 14.54
CA THR A 257 15.22 -17.22 14.69
C THR A 257 14.00 -18.09 14.87
N PHE A 258 13.86 -19.09 14.01
CA PHE A 258 12.88 -20.17 14.15
C PHE A 258 13.55 -21.38 14.81
N THR A 259 12.87 -21.97 15.79
CA THR A 259 13.30 -23.18 16.49
C THR A 259 12.20 -24.23 16.36
N PRO A 260 12.48 -25.41 15.78
CA PRO A 260 11.49 -26.47 15.63
C PRO A 260 11.02 -27.01 16.98
N THR A 261 9.78 -27.47 17.05
CA THR A 261 9.22 -28.14 18.22
C THR A 261 9.73 -29.59 18.29
N GLY A 262 10.15 -30.06 19.48
CA GLY A 262 10.56 -31.43 19.67
C GLY A 262 9.42 -32.44 19.49
N ASN A 263 9.75 -33.67 19.08
CA ASN A 263 8.81 -34.76 18.74
C ASN A 263 7.78 -34.37 17.67
N THR A 264 8.22 -33.66 16.65
CA THR A 264 7.43 -33.27 15.50
C THR A 264 8.00 -33.93 14.25
N ASP A 265 7.12 -34.50 13.44
CA ASP A 265 7.42 -35.02 12.11
C ASP A 265 6.32 -34.48 11.17
N ASP A 266 6.69 -33.47 10.40
CA ASP A 266 5.77 -32.72 9.52
C ASP A 266 6.55 -32.17 8.32
N ASP A 267 6.25 -32.69 7.15
CA ASP A 267 6.90 -32.37 5.87
C ASP A 267 6.19 -31.26 5.09
N SER A 268 5.18 -30.61 5.68
CA SER A 268 4.33 -29.64 4.98
C SER A 268 4.03 -28.39 5.82
N ASN A 269 5.03 -27.52 5.94
CA ASN A 269 4.94 -26.30 6.74
C ASN A 269 5.19 -25.05 5.90
N THR A 270 4.45 -23.98 6.16
CA THR A 270 4.69 -22.66 5.57
C THR A 270 4.56 -21.57 6.63
N CYS A 271 5.43 -20.59 6.61
CA CYS A 271 5.26 -19.37 7.40
C CYS A 271 4.32 -18.42 6.65
N THR A 272 3.39 -17.82 7.35
CA THR A 272 2.45 -16.81 6.81
C THR A 272 2.68 -15.47 7.46
N VAL A 273 2.63 -14.40 6.66
CA VAL A 273 2.61 -13.01 7.12
C VAL A 273 1.18 -12.48 7.00
N ALA A 274 0.65 -11.91 8.09
CA ALA A 274 -0.68 -11.30 8.15
C ALA A 274 -0.71 -9.92 7.48
N THR A 275 -1.83 -9.22 7.58
CA THR A 275 -2.07 -7.89 6.96
C THR A 275 -2.18 -6.76 7.98
N SER A 276 -1.77 -6.99 9.24
CA SER A 276 -1.93 -6.05 10.36
C SER A 276 -0.87 -4.96 10.43
N TYR A 277 0.18 -5.03 9.59
CA TYR A 277 1.18 -3.98 9.45
C TYR A 277 0.76 -2.94 8.41
N THR A 278 1.37 -1.76 8.45
CA THR A 278 1.07 -0.66 7.53
C THR A 278 2.36 -0.03 7.00
N ASP A 279 2.24 0.82 5.98
CA ASP A 279 3.26 1.81 5.64
C ASP A 279 3.22 3.03 6.58
N SER A 280 3.96 4.07 6.23
CA SER A 280 4.01 5.33 6.99
C SER A 280 2.75 6.19 6.81
N ALA A 281 2.01 6.03 5.72
CA ALA A 281 0.73 6.71 5.47
C ALA A 281 -0.44 6.00 6.16
N GLY A 282 -0.26 4.75 6.56
CA GLY A 282 -1.26 3.91 7.22
C GLY A 282 -2.07 3.05 6.26
N ASN A 283 -1.57 2.78 5.02
CA ASN A 283 -2.15 1.77 4.15
C ASN A 283 -1.82 0.38 4.68
N ALA A 284 -2.83 -0.49 4.80
CA ALA A 284 -2.65 -1.84 5.33
C ALA A 284 -1.85 -2.72 4.36
N GLY A 285 -0.89 -3.48 4.90
CA GLY A 285 -0.05 -4.39 4.14
C GLY A 285 -0.79 -5.59 3.57
N THR A 286 -0.14 -6.28 2.64
CA THR A 286 -0.66 -7.51 2.03
C THR A 286 -0.05 -8.75 2.67
N GLY A 287 -0.86 -9.81 2.87
CA GLY A 287 -0.38 -11.09 3.38
C GLY A 287 0.46 -11.86 2.35
N ALA A 288 1.32 -12.75 2.86
CA ALA A 288 2.15 -13.61 2.02
C ALA A 288 2.45 -14.94 2.74
N THR A 289 2.92 -15.93 1.97
CA THR A 289 3.27 -17.27 2.47
C THR A 289 4.63 -17.68 1.94
N SER A 290 5.45 -18.32 2.79
CA SER A 290 6.77 -18.84 2.40
C SER A 290 6.69 -20.07 1.49
N ALA A 291 7.83 -20.49 0.97
CA ALA A 291 8.01 -21.85 0.48
C ALA A 291 7.86 -22.86 1.64
N ASN A 292 7.67 -24.14 1.30
CA ASN A 292 7.62 -25.23 2.28
C ASN A 292 8.95 -25.38 3.03
N TYR A 293 8.85 -25.80 4.29
CA TYR A 293 9.95 -26.33 5.08
C TYR A 293 9.49 -27.59 5.83
N ASP A 294 10.45 -28.48 6.10
CA ASP A 294 10.21 -29.75 6.75
C ASP A 294 10.73 -29.69 8.19
N VAL A 295 10.04 -30.32 9.13
CA VAL A 295 10.44 -30.47 10.53
C VAL A 295 10.34 -31.94 10.88
N ASP A 296 11.49 -32.60 11.07
CA ASP A 296 11.56 -33.91 11.66
C ASP A 296 12.50 -33.88 12.88
N THR A 297 11.92 -33.88 14.06
CA THR A 297 12.63 -33.91 15.35
C THR A 297 12.35 -35.22 16.12
N VAL A 298 11.78 -36.20 15.45
CA VAL A 298 11.46 -37.51 16.04
C VAL A 298 12.63 -38.46 15.85
N ALA A 299 13.42 -38.64 16.91
CA ALA A 299 14.55 -39.56 16.87
C ALA A 299 14.08 -41.03 16.73
N PRO A 300 14.78 -41.86 15.96
CA PRO A 300 14.51 -43.30 15.89
C PRO A 300 14.78 -43.97 17.24
N THR A 301 13.88 -44.85 17.67
CA THR A 301 14.00 -45.62 18.91
C THR A 301 14.08 -47.08 18.61
N VAL A 302 14.75 -47.85 19.49
CA VAL A 302 14.73 -49.31 19.43
C VAL A 302 13.40 -49.81 19.96
N SER A 303 12.56 -50.36 19.06
CA SER A 303 11.25 -50.93 19.40
C SER A 303 11.35 -52.32 20.05
N SER A 304 12.22 -53.14 19.51
CA SER A 304 12.50 -54.49 20.10
C SER A 304 13.91 -54.99 19.78
N ILE A 305 14.43 -55.80 20.67
CA ILE A 305 15.67 -56.59 20.46
C ILE A 305 15.37 -58.01 20.92
N SER A 306 15.51 -59.01 20.04
CA SER A 306 15.22 -60.40 20.35
C SER A 306 16.23 -61.39 19.73
N LEU A 307 16.57 -62.40 20.46
CA LEU A 307 17.30 -63.60 19.96
C LEU A 307 16.29 -64.72 19.71
N SER A 308 16.46 -65.48 18.64
CA SER A 308 15.61 -66.63 18.32
C SER A 308 15.76 -67.80 19.28
N ASP A 309 16.84 -67.79 20.04
CA ASP A 309 17.08 -68.71 21.14
C ASP A 309 17.85 -68.01 22.29
N THR A 310 17.44 -68.22 23.54
CA THR A 310 17.97 -67.55 24.74
C THR A 310 18.67 -68.44 25.68
N ASP A 311 18.70 -69.76 25.42
CA ASP A 311 19.44 -70.79 26.13
C ASP A 311 20.52 -71.45 25.20
N ILE A 312 21.56 -70.70 24.90
CA ILE A 312 22.51 -70.90 23.79
C ILE A 312 23.58 -71.89 24.21
N ILE A 313 23.76 -73.01 23.49
CA ILE A 313 24.77 -74.05 23.70
C ILE A 313 25.83 -74.04 22.56
N SER A 314 26.84 -74.89 22.69
CA SER A 314 27.89 -75.05 21.69
C SER A 314 27.31 -75.50 20.33
N GLY A 315 27.56 -74.76 19.28
CA GLY A 315 27.08 -75.02 17.91
C GLY A 315 25.79 -74.30 17.52
N ASP A 316 25.10 -73.65 18.46
CA ASP A 316 23.93 -72.82 18.13
C ASP A 316 24.36 -71.55 17.38
N THR A 317 23.45 -71.11 16.58
CA THR A 317 23.59 -69.85 15.77
C THR A 317 22.28 -69.06 15.74
N PRO A 318 21.81 -68.57 16.92
CA PRO A 318 20.54 -67.80 16.95
C PRO A 318 20.62 -66.52 16.12
N THR A 319 19.48 -66.15 15.59
CA THR A 319 19.31 -64.88 14.90
C THR A 319 18.98 -63.77 15.91
N LEU A 320 19.78 -62.70 15.94
CA LEU A 320 19.47 -61.50 16.62
C LEU A 320 18.61 -60.65 15.65
N THR A 321 17.46 -60.16 16.11
CA THR A 321 16.57 -59.24 15.39
C THR A 321 16.47 -57.98 16.22
N ILE A 322 16.64 -56.83 15.57
CA ILE A 322 16.46 -55.50 16.14
C ILE A 322 15.42 -54.78 15.26
N GLU A 323 14.38 -54.26 15.89
CA GLU A 323 13.36 -53.44 15.23
C GLU A 323 13.46 -52.01 15.75
N PHE A 324 13.45 -51.04 14.84
CA PHE A 324 13.42 -49.63 15.12
C PHE A 324 12.03 -49.05 14.88
N SER A 325 11.72 -47.88 15.48
CA SER A 325 10.46 -47.18 15.27
C SER A 325 10.34 -46.60 13.86
N THR A 326 11.46 -46.20 13.29
CA THR A 326 11.63 -45.67 11.93
C THR A 326 12.93 -46.22 11.33
N ALA A 327 13.21 -45.97 10.07
CA ALA A 327 14.43 -46.39 9.40
C ALA A 327 15.69 -45.90 10.15
N ALA A 328 16.60 -46.79 10.47
CA ALA A 328 17.88 -46.46 11.09
C ALA A 328 18.97 -46.37 10.03
N SER A 329 19.41 -45.15 9.73
CA SER A 329 20.48 -44.82 8.79
C SER A 329 21.83 -44.86 9.52
N GLY A 330 22.89 -45.33 8.86
CA GLY A 330 24.23 -45.42 9.44
C GLY A 330 24.40 -46.50 10.48
N PHE A 331 23.35 -47.28 10.79
CA PHE A 331 23.44 -48.38 11.75
C PHE A 331 24.43 -49.47 11.27
N ALA A 332 25.41 -49.81 12.12
CA ALA A 332 26.43 -50.79 11.84
C ALA A 332 26.61 -51.73 13.03
N SER A 333 26.33 -53.03 12.86
CA SER A 333 26.38 -54.01 13.96
C SER A 333 27.73 -54.10 14.69
N ALA A 334 28.81 -53.73 14.00
CA ALA A 334 30.14 -53.77 14.60
C ALA A 334 30.40 -52.61 15.59
N ASP A 335 29.73 -51.48 15.36
CA ASP A 335 29.93 -50.23 16.12
C ASP A 335 28.79 -49.97 17.10
N ASP A 336 27.57 -50.36 16.71
CA ASP A 336 26.34 -49.99 17.43
C ASP A 336 25.78 -51.13 18.31
N VAL A 337 26.19 -52.38 18.10
CA VAL A 337 25.65 -53.53 18.85
C VAL A 337 26.73 -54.24 19.62
N THR A 338 26.52 -54.43 20.93
CA THR A 338 27.37 -55.19 21.78
C THR A 338 26.59 -56.36 22.39
N CYS A 339 27.02 -57.63 22.07
CA CYS A 339 26.48 -58.81 22.68
C CYS A 339 27.63 -59.56 23.33
N PRO A 340 27.68 -59.71 24.69
CA PRO A 340 28.76 -60.42 25.37
C PRO A 340 28.73 -61.94 25.10
N ASN A 341 29.87 -62.59 25.31
CA ASN A 341 30.04 -64.06 25.23
C ASN A 341 29.76 -64.67 23.84
N GLY A 342 29.93 -63.90 22.78
CA GLY A 342 29.81 -64.35 21.38
C GLY A 342 30.22 -63.28 20.36
N ALA A 343 30.13 -63.64 19.10
CA ALA A 343 30.36 -62.72 17.96
C ALA A 343 29.11 -62.61 17.16
N LEU A 344 28.76 -61.34 16.84
CA LEU A 344 27.62 -60.98 15.96
C LEU A 344 28.16 -60.85 14.53
N SER A 345 27.49 -61.49 13.57
CA SER A 345 27.75 -61.21 12.14
C SER A 345 27.32 -59.79 11.75
N THR A 346 27.82 -59.31 10.62
CA THR A 346 27.24 -58.06 10.01
C THR A 346 25.73 -58.23 9.88
N MET A 347 24.99 -57.31 10.47
CA MET A 347 23.52 -57.29 10.37
C MET A 347 23.11 -56.68 9.03
N THR A 348 21.97 -57.11 8.53
CA THR A 348 21.37 -56.65 7.27
C THR A 348 19.89 -56.32 7.44
N SER A 349 19.40 -55.36 6.69
CA SER A 349 17.99 -55.01 6.63
C SER A 349 17.43 -55.29 5.23
N SER A 350 16.20 -55.76 5.16
CA SER A 350 15.45 -56.00 3.92
C SER A 350 14.25 -55.05 3.75
N ASP A 351 14.01 -54.17 4.73
CA ASP A 351 12.86 -53.24 4.80
C ASP A 351 13.33 -51.80 4.99
N SER A 352 14.40 -51.44 4.32
CA SER A 352 14.92 -50.04 4.31
C SER A 352 15.40 -49.55 5.69
N GLY A 353 15.87 -50.43 6.57
CA GLY A 353 16.49 -50.04 7.83
C GLY A 353 15.58 -50.07 9.06
N VAL A 354 14.34 -50.54 8.93
CA VAL A 354 13.43 -50.70 10.09
C VAL A 354 13.72 -51.93 10.89
N THR A 355 13.93 -53.11 10.21
CA THR A 355 14.29 -54.38 10.86
C THR A 355 15.67 -54.82 10.42
N TRP A 356 16.52 -55.11 11.38
CA TRP A 356 17.86 -55.61 11.16
C TRP A 356 18.05 -57.01 11.75
N THR A 357 18.69 -57.90 11.01
CA THR A 357 18.92 -59.28 11.43
C THR A 357 20.40 -59.67 11.26
N GLY A 358 20.92 -60.42 12.22
CA GLY A 358 22.28 -60.98 12.20
C GLY A 358 22.38 -62.27 12.97
N THR A 359 23.40 -63.07 12.67
CA THR A 359 23.69 -64.36 13.37
C THR A 359 24.58 -64.04 14.54
N PHE A 360 24.21 -64.56 15.73
CA PHE A 360 25.05 -64.58 16.91
C PHE A 360 25.73 -65.99 17.01
N THR A 361 27.03 -65.96 17.19
CA THR A 361 27.82 -67.19 17.39
C THR A 361 28.45 -67.16 18.78
N PRO A 362 28.09 -68.10 19.70
CA PRO A 362 28.59 -68.07 21.07
C PRO A 362 30.10 -68.35 21.13
N SER A 363 30.78 -67.77 22.12
CA SER A 363 32.19 -68.08 22.44
C SER A 363 32.31 -69.44 23.02
N GLY A 364 33.36 -70.17 22.64
CA GLY A 364 33.66 -71.52 23.20
C GLY A 364 34.11 -71.47 24.67
N SER A 365 33.83 -72.52 25.41
CA SER A 365 34.23 -72.67 26.82
C SER A 365 33.71 -71.56 27.75
N THR A 366 32.49 -71.11 27.52
CA THR A 366 31.81 -70.08 28.27
C THR A 366 30.61 -70.65 29.00
N THR A 367 30.41 -70.28 30.26
CA THR A 367 29.17 -70.48 31.02
C THR A 367 28.83 -69.15 31.69
N ASP A 368 27.75 -68.51 31.20
CA ASP A 368 27.24 -67.26 31.72
C ASP A 368 25.74 -67.23 31.57
N THR A 369 25.02 -66.91 32.67
CA THR A 369 23.59 -66.98 32.76
C THR A 369 22.92 -65.55 32.67
N SER A 370 23.72 -64.50 32.50
CA SER A 370 23.25 -63.12 32.56
C SER A 370 23.89 -62.25 31.47
N ASN A 371 23.33 -62.31 30.28
CA ASN A 371 23.81 -61.56 29.13
C ASN A 371 22.67 -60.72 28.49
N THR A 372 22.97 -59.54 28.01
CA THR A 372 22.08 -58.71 27.19
C THR A 372 22.83 -58.23 25.96
N CYS A 373 22.14 -58.10 24.84
CA CYS A 373 22.64 -57.34 23.71
C CYS A 373 22.20 -55.90 23.87
N ASP A 374 23.12 -54.98 23.76
CA ASP A 374 22.92 -53.54 23.91
C ASP A 374 23.08 -52.85 22.56
N VAL A 375 22.17 -51.94 22.23
CA VAL A 375 22.25 -51.06 21.06
C VAL A 375 22.65 -49.65 21.52
N GLY A 376 23.69 -49.10 20.92
CA GLY A 376 24.21 -47.76 21.17
C GLY A 376 23.45 -46.68 20.39
N THR A 377 24.02 -45.48 20.33
CA THR A 377 23.39 -44.27 19.68
C THR A 377 24.13 -43.86 18.40
N GLY A 378 24.92 -44.77 17.78
CA GLY A 378 25.72 -44.44 16.58
C GLY A 378 24.92 -44.31 15.28
N TYR A 379 23.62 -44.47 15.30
CA TYR A 379 22.73 -44.41 14.15
C TYR A 379 21.82 -43.20 14.20
N THR A 380 21.24 -42.83 13.06
CA THR A 380 20.28 -41.72 12.90
C THR A 380 19.08 -42.17 12.06
N ASP A 381 18.03 -41.35 12.02
CA ASP A 381 17.05 -41.44 10.94
C ASP A 381 17.56 -40.74 9.66
N ASP A 382 16.69 -40.61 8.66
CA ASP A 382 17.04 -39.95 7.39
C ASP A 382 17.18 -38.44 7.53
N ALA A 383 16.51 -37.81 8.50
CA ALA A 383 16.67 -36.39 8.84
C ALA A 383 17.98 -36.13 9.62
N GLY A 384 18.58 -37.15 10.19
CA GLY A 384 19.81 -37.08 10.98
C GLY A 384 19.59 -36.89 12.48
N ASN A 385 18.41 -37.22 13.03
CA ASN A 385 18.16 -37.25 14.47
C ASN A 385 18.86 -38.49 15.06
N THR A 386 19.65 -38.32 16.10
CA THR A 386 20.41 -39.41 16.75
C THR A 386 19.48 -40.38 17.44
N GLY A 387 19.69 -41.68 17.19
CA GLY A 387 18.88 -42.75 17.74
C GLY A 387 19.07 -42.99 19.24
N GLY A 388 18.09 -43.65 19.85
CA GLY A 388 18.08 -44.02 21.26
C GLY A 388 18.79 -45.35 21.52
N THR A 389 19.17 -45.62 22.79
CA THR A 389 19.72 -46.92 23.23
C THR A 389 18.64 -47.97 23.40
N GLY A 390 19.01 -49.24 23.27
CA GLY A 390 18.12 -50.37 23.54
C GLY A 390 18.85 -51.52 24.19
N GLN A 391 18.14 -52.41 24.89
CA GLN A 391 18.69 -53.59 25.52
C GLN A 391 17.74 -54.78 25.31
N SER A 392 18.32 -55.96 25.01
CA SER A 392 17.55 -57.22 24.87
C SER A 392 17.09 -57.75 26.21
N ALA A 393 16.18 -58.73 26.18
CA ALA A 393 15.99 -59.65 27.29
C ALA A 393 17.26 -60.44 27.56
N ASN A 394 17.37 -60.99 28.77
CA ASN A 394 18.49 -61.81 29.14
C ASN A 394 18.57 -63.07 28.27
N TYR A 395 19.79 -63.47 27.90
CA TYR A 395 20.11 -64.78 27.32
C TYR A 395 21.21 -65.44 28.09
N LYS A 396 21.32 -66.79 28.01
CA LYS A 396 22.35 -67.63 28.65
C LYS A 396 23.22 -68.23 27.58
N VAL A 397 24.52 -68.36 27.91
CA VAL A 397 25.50 -69.10 27.09
C VAL A 397 26.11 -70.15 27.93
N ASP A 398 25.95 -71.41 27.53
CA ASP A 398 26.71 -72.56 28.14
C ASP A 398 27.26 -73.43 27.03
N THR A 399 28.55 -73.23 26.75
CA THR A 399 29.30 -73.96 25.73
C THR A 399 30.34 -74.93 26.38
N VAL A 400 30.26 -75.08 27.70
CA VAL A 400 31.19 -76.01 28.44
C VAL A 400 30.64 -77.39 28.40
N ALA A 401 31.39 -78.32 27.80
CA ALA A 401 31.04 -79.73 27.82
C ALA A 401 31.20 -80.32 29.22
N PRO A 402 30.27 -81.17 29.68
CA PRO A 402 30.42 -81.89 30.95
C PRO A 402 31.61 -82.78 30.93
N THR A 403 32.37 -82.86 32.05
CA THR A 403 33.49 -83.77 32.24
C THR A 403 33.10 -84.85 33.22
N VAL A 404 33.53 -86.10 32.96
CA VAL A 404 33.37 -87.22 33.92
C VAL A 404 34.60 -87.22 34.83
N SER A 405 34.41 -86.99 36.12
CA SER A 405 35.43 -87.22 37.11
C SER A 405 35.47 -88.72 37.47
N SER A 406 36.56 -89.38 37.22
CA SER A 406 36.82 -90.82 37.59
C SER A 406 37.11 -90.94 39.06
#